data_9b2dc5602f988ab6448e66e223f6a1f8
#
_entry.id   9b2dc5602f988ab6448e66e223f6a1f8
#
_cell.length_a   1.000
_cell.length_b   1.000
_cell.length_c   1.000
_cell.angle_alpha   90.00
_cell.angle_beta   90.00
_cell.angle_gamma   90.00
#
_symmetry.space_group_name_H-M   'P 1'
#
loop_
_entity.id
_entity.type
_entity.pdbx_description
1 polymer ?
#
loop_
_entity_poly.entity_id
_entity_poly.type
_entity_poly.pdbx_seq_one_letter_code
_entity_poly.pdbx_strand_id
1 'polypeptide(L)'
;MKASRDRRTLGALLIRWSMTIWLVALPPMVSAQDRAIVMASTTSTEQSGLFAHLLPAFKKATGIEVRVVAVGTGQALDMGRRGDADVLFVHDRAAEEKLVADGFGIKRSDVMYNDFILVGPASDPAALKGSDIVAALGKLAGSRASFISRGDKSGTHAAELRYWKSADIDAPASKFAGYKECGCGMGPALNIASSTDAYVLTDRGTWLSFKNRGNLAILVEGDKRLFNQYGVIVVNPAKHPHVKVQLAQAFADWVLSADGQASVAGYKVGGEQLFFPNAKP
;
A
#
# COMPACT_ATOMS: atom_id res chain seq x y z
N MET A 1 -22.12 77.44 -82.33
CA MET A 1 -23.36 76.82 -81.90
C MET A 1 -23.20 75.31 -81.86
N LYS A 2 -23.62 74.70 -80.78
CA LYS A 2 -23.71 73.27 -80.46
C LYS A 2 -22.43 72.50 -80.06
N ALA A 3 -22.30 72.27 -78.77
CA ALA A 3 -21.38 71.38 -78.18
C ALA A 3 -21.73 69.89 -78.36
N SER A 4 -20.71 69.06 -78.46
CA SER A 4 -20.85 67.63 -78.38
C SER A 4 -20.04 67.14 -77.17
N ARG A 5 -20.70 66.46 -76.21
CA ARG A 5 -20.12 65.90 -75.06
C ARG A 5 -19.69 64.45 -75.33
N ASP A 6 -18.41 64.23 -75.18
CA ASP A 6 -17.85 62.90 -75.19
C ASP A 6 -17.91 62.28 -73.82
N ARG A 7 -18.55 61.10 -73.63
CA ARG A 7 -18.63 60.34 -72.40
C ARG A 7 -17.61 59.21 -72.48
N ARG A 8 -16.54 59.31 -71.70
CA ARG A 8 -15.61 58.21 -71.45
C ARG A 8 -16.13 57.37 -70.27
N THR A 9 -16.44 56.10 -70.55
CA THR A 9 -16.80 55.08 -69.59
C THR A 9 -15.55 54.54 -68.91
N LEU A 10 -15.40 54.74 -67.57
CA LEU A 10 -14.42 54.05 -66.76
C LEU A 10 -14.96 52.66 -66.41
N GLY A 11 -14.26 51.62 -66.84
CA GLY A 11 -14.48 50.26 -66.37
C GLY A 11 -13.82 50.00 -65.05
N ALA A 12 -14.60 49.71 -64.04
CA ALA A 12 -14.12 49.35 -62.73
C ALA A 12 -13.78 47.84 -62.69
N LEU A 13 -12.50 47.53 -62.48
CA LEU A 13 -11.99 46.16 -62.32
C LEU A 13 -12.18 45.77 -60.84
N LEU A 14 -13.16 44.90 -60.53
CA LEU A 14 -13.37 44.30 -59.21
C LEU A 14 -12.45 43.09 -59.04
N ILE A 15 -11.37 43.25 -58.31
CA ILE A 15 -10.51 42.15 -57.84
C ILE A 15 -11.19 41.48 -56.64
N ARG A 16 -11.71 40.25 -56.86
CA ARG A 16 -12.23 39.40 -55.78
C ARG A 16 -11.06 38.68 -55.12
N TRP A 17 -10.72 39.09 -53.91
CA TRP A 17 -9.81 38.34 -53.01
C TRP A 17 -10.60 37.19 -52.37
N SER A 18 -10.32 35.96 -52.80
CA SER A 18 -10.80 34.74 -52.12
C SER A 18 -9.88 34.44 -50.94
N MET A 19 -10.35 34.75 -49.75
CA MET A 19 -9.67 34.43 -48.49
C MET A 19 -9.97 32.96 -48.14
N THR A 20 -9.06 32.05 -48.50
CA THR A 20 -9.12 30.64 -48.11
C THR A 20 -8.71 30.50 -46.67
N ILE A 21 -9.71 30.30 -45.76
CA ILE A 21 -9.47 30.03 -44.36
C ILE A 21 -8.99 28.57 -44.23
N TRP A 22 -7.69 28.38 -43.94
CA TRP A 22 -7.16 27.08 -43.53
C TRP A 22 -7.59 26.79 -42.11
N LEU A 23 -8.55 25.87 -41.93
CA LEU A 23 -8.94 25.36 -40.65
C LEU A 23 -7.83 24.38 -40.18
N VAL A 24 -6.87 24.89 -39.40
CA VAL A 24 -5.86 24.06 -38.74
C VAL A 24 -6.58 23.26 -37.64
N ALA A 25 -6.88 22.00 -37.91
CA ALA A 25 -7.37 21.07 -36.88
C ALA A 25 -6.25 20.83 -35.86
N LEU A 26 -6.30 21.50 -34.73
CA LEU A 26 -5.45 21.20 -33.59
C LEU A 26 -5.80 19.79 -33.09
N PRO A 27 -4.81 18.89 -32.92
CA PRO A 27 -5.07 17.60 -32.28
C PRO A 27 -5.61 17.83 -30.87
N PRO A 28 -6.56 17.01 -30.39
CA PRO A 28 -7.07 17.13 -29.04
C PRO A 28 -5.88 16.96 -28.07
N MET A 29 -5.58 17.99 -27.28
CA MET A 29 -4.69 17.87 -26.16
C MET A 29 -5.35 16.92 -25.14
N VAL A 30 -4.98 15.63 -25.22
CA VAL A 30 -5.32 14.68 -24.17
C VAL A 30 -4.63 15.17 -22.91
N SER A 31 -5.40 15.70 -21.99
CA SER A 31 -4.94 16.20 -20.70
C SER A 31 -4.18 15.08 -19.99
N ALA A 32 -2.89 15.28 -19.76
CA ALA A 32 -2.04 14.36 -18.97
C ALA A 32 -2.49 14.25 -17.50
N GLN A 33 -3.54 15.00 -17.12
CA GLN A 33 -3.96 15.17 -15.71
C GLN A 33 -4.84 14.03 -15.17
N ASP A 34 -5.35 13.13 -16.04
CA ASP A 34 -6.29 12.07 -15.64
C ASP A 34 -5.68 10.68 -15.43
N ARG A 35 -4.36 10.52 -15.57
CA ARG A 35 -3.69 9.22 -15.41
C ARG A 35 -3.18 8.99 -14.00
N ALA A 36 -4.01 9.22 -12.99
CA ALA A 36 -3.69 8.95 -11.60
C ALA A 36 -4.76 8.05 -10.97
N ILE A 37 -4.31 7.10 -10.13
CA ILE A 37 -5.17 6.23 -9.32
C ILE A 37 -4.93 6.46 -7.84
N VAL A 38 -5.93 6.15 -7.03
CA VAL A 38 -5.84 6.10 -5.56
C VAL A 38 -5.61 4.66 -5.13
N MET A 39 -4.51 4.41 -4.41
CA MET A 39 -4.21 3.14 -3.80
C MET A 39 -4.37 3.24 -2.28
N ALA A 40 -5.31 2.48 -1.71
CA ALA A 40 -5.37 2.34 -0.27
C ALA A 40 -4.42 1.21 0.19
N SER A 41 -3.59 1.53 1.16
CA SER A 41 -2.58 0.61 1.71
C SER A 41 -2.40 0.82 3.21
N THR A 42 -1.38 0.18 3.79
CA THR A 42 -1.14 0.25 5.22
C THR A 42 0.01 1.20 5.58
N THR A 43 -0.09 1.81 6.77
CA THR A 43 0.97 2.66 7.31
C THR A 43 2.29 1.91 7.46
N SER A 44 2.26 0.62 7.79
CA SER A 44 3.47 -0.20 7.89
C SER A 44 4.14 -0.40 6.53
N THR A 45 3.36 -0.61 5.46
CA THR A 45 3.91 -0.72 4.09
C THR A 45 4.52 0.60 3.63
N GLU A 46 3.87 1.73 3.90
CA GLU A 46 4.41 3.06 3.59
C GLU A 46 5.70 3.31 4.37
N GLN A 47 5.70 3.06 5.67
CA GLN A 47 6.86 3.27 6.55
C GLN A 47 8.03 2.34 6.26
N SER A 48 7.80 1.20 5.61
CA SER A 48 8.89 0.33 5.15
C SER A 48 9.73 0.97 4.05
N GLY A 49 9.23 2.01 3.37
CA GLY A 49 9.90 2.67 2.25
C GLY A 49 9.70 2.01 0.89
N LEU A 50 8.95 0.89 0.82
CA LEU A 50 8.74 0.15 -0.42
C LEU A 50 8.14 1.01 -1.54
N PHE A 51 7.14 1.83 -1.23
CA PHE A 51 6.44 2.62 -2.25
C PHE A 51 7.34 3.70 -2.87
N ALA A 52 8.26 4.28 -2.09
CA ALA A 52 9.25 5.22 -2.62
C ALA A 52 10.19 4.58 -3.66
N HIS A 53 10.38 3.25 -3.60
CA HIS A 53 11.15 2.47 -4.57
C HIS A 53 10.28 1.98 -5.74
N LEU A 54 9.11 1.42 -5.44
CA LEU A 54 8.25 0.71 -6.41
C LEU A 54 7.51 1.65 -7.36
N LEU A 55 6.89 2.73 -6.83
CA LEU A 55 5.98 3.57 -7.61
C LEU A 55 6.66 4.42 -8.68
N PRO A 56 7.90 4.93 -8.51
CA PRO A 56 8.63 5.58 -9.60
C PRO A 56 8.91 4.64 -10.78
N ALA A 57 9.21 3.35 -10.52
CA ALA A 57 9.42 2.35 -11.57
C ALA A 57 8.12 2.10 -12.35
N PHE A 58 6.99 1.95 -11.67
CA PHE A 58 5.68 1.83 -12.30
C PHE A 58 5.33 3.06 -13.15
N LYS A 59 5.50 4.27 -12.58
CA LYS A 59 5.23 5.52 -13.30
C LYS A 59 6.10 5.67 -14.55
N LYS A 60 7.37 5.28 -14.47
CA LYS A 60 8.28 5.27 -15.63
C LYS A 60 7.81 4.30 -16.72
N ALA A 61 7.33 3.12 -16.33
CA ALA A 61 6.89 2.09 -17.26
C ALA A 61 5.55 2.42 -17.95
N THR A 62 4.62 3.09 -17.24
CA THR A 62 3.22 3.22 -17.69
C THR A 62 2.73 4.66 -17.87
N GLY A 63 3.42 5.64 -17.31
CA GLY A 63 2.97 7.04 -17.22
C GLY A 63 1.80 7.25 -16.25
N ILE A 64 1.43 6.23 -15.43
CA ILE A 64 0.33 6.31 -14.46
C ILE A 64 0.91 6.72 -13.10
N GLU A 65 0.28 7.69 -12.46
CA GLU A 65 0.60 8.09 -11.09
C GLU A 65 -0.22 7.28 -10.09
N VAL A 66 0.40 6.84 -9.00
CA VAL A 66 -0.29 6.20 -7.87
C VAL A 66 -0.23 7.13 -6.66
N ARG A 67 -1.40 7.53 -6.17
CA ARG A 67 -1.56 8.29 -4.93
C ARG A 67 -1.88 7.34 -3.80
N VAL A 68 -0.94 7.20 -2.86
CA VAL A 68 -1.09 6.28 -1.72
C VAL A 68 -1.87 6.95 -0.61
N VAL A 69 -2.86 6.22 -0.08
CA VAL A 69 -3.53 6.55 1.19
C VAL A 69 -3.17 5.45 2.18
N ALA A 70 -2.22 5.74 3.07
CA ALA A 70 -1.69 4.80 4.05
C ALA A 70 -2.46 4.92 5.38
N VAL A 71 -3.21 3.88 5.72
CA VAL A 71 -4.07 3.80 6.90
C VAL A 71 -3.96 2.43 7.56
N GLY A 72 -4.80 2.10 8.54
CA GLY A 72 -4.93 0.72 9.04
C GLY A 72 -5.57 -0.21 8.00
N THR A 73 -5.27 -1.52 8.03
CA THR A 73 -5.81 -2.50 7.07
C THR A 73 -7.34 -2.44 6.97
N GLY A 74 -8.04 -2.39 8.11
CA GLY A 74 -9.50 -2.30 8.13
C GLY A 74 -10.01 -1.05 7.42
N GLN A 75 -9.37 0.10 7.65
CA GLN A 75 -9.71 1.36 7.00
C GLN A 75 -9.42 1.32 5.49
N ALA A 76 -8.29 0.72 5.06
CA ALA A 76 -7.97 0.55 3.65
C ALA A 76 -9.02 -0.32 2.94
N LEU A 77 -9.44 -1.43 3.56
CA LEU A 77 -10.50 -2.30 3.03
C LEU A 77 -11.86 -1.58 3.01
N ASP A 78 -12.16 -0.73 4.00
CA ASP A 78 -13.38 0.08 4.02
C ASP A 78 -13.37 1.14 2.92
N MET A 79 -12.22 1.74 2.59
CA MET A 79 -12.08 2.59 1.39
C MET A 79 -12.46 1.82 0.12
N GLY A 80 -11.99 0.57 -0.03
CA GLY A 80 -12.40 -0.29 -1.15
C GLY A 80 -13.90 -0.56 -1.17
N ARG A 81 -14.53 -0.81 0.00
CA ARG A 81 -16.00 -1.01 0.11
C ARG A 81 -16.80 0.21 -0.29
N ARG A 82 -16.30 1.41 -0.02
CA ARG A 82 -16.98 2.66 -0.40
C ARG A 82 -16.63 3.17 -1.80
N GLY A 83 -15.61 2.57 -2.46
CA GLY A 83 -15.11 3.04 -3.74
C GLY A 83 -14.21 4.29 -3.64
N ASP A 84 -13.68 4.60 -2.45
CA ASP A 84 -12.76 5.73 -2.22
C ASP A 84 -11.33 5.44 -2.71
N ALA A 85 -11.07 4.21 -3.16
CA ALA A 85 -9.81 3.78 -3.77
C ALA A 85 -10.08 3.02 -5.07
N ASP A 86 -9.12 3.04 -5.99
CA ASP A 86 -9.15 2.29 -7.24
C ASP A 86 -8.54 0.90 -7.08
N VAL A 87 -7.52 0.79 -6.22
CA VAL A 87 -6.77 -0.44 -5.93
C VAL A 87 -6.40 -0.51 -4.46
N LEU A 88 -6.36 -1.72 -3.92
CA LEU A 88 -5.91 -2.03 -2.56
C LEU A 88 -4.59 -2.80 -2.63
N PHE A 89 -3.65 -2.44 -1.74
CA PHE A 89 -2.39 -3.13 -1.58
C PHE A 89 -2.13 -3.35 -0.08
N VAL A 90 -2.55 -4.50 0.43
CA VAL A 90 -2.65 -4.78 1.87
C VAL A 90 -2.14 -6.19 2.19
N HIS A 91 -2.15 -6.60 3.47
CA HIS A 91 -1.55 -7.86 3.92
C HIS A 91 -2.35 -8.55 5.05
N ASP A 92 -3.67 -8.60 4.92
CA ASP A 92 -4.53 -9.47 5.73
C ASP A 92 -5.38 -10.36 4.83
N ARG A 93 -4.81 -11.49 4.43
CA ARG A 93 -5.39 -12.40 3.46
C ARG A 93 -6.84 -12.74 3.75
N ALA A 94 -7.19 -13.03 5.00
CA ALA A 94 -8.56 -13.43 5.35
C ALA A 94 -9.57 -12.29 5.14
N ALA A 95 -9.19 -11.06 5.53
CA ALA A 95 -10.03 -9.88 5.33
C ALA A 95 -10.11 -9.48 3.84
N GLU A 96 -9.03 -9.66 3.08
CA GLU A 96 -8.96 -9.44 1.64
C GLU A 96 -9.84 -10.41 0.86
N GLU A 97 -9.77 -11.72 1.17
CA GLU A 97 -10.60 -12.75 0.54
C GLU A 97 -12.09 -12.52 0.84
N LYS A 98 -12.41 -12.07 2.08
CA LYS A 98 -13.78 -11.69 2.42
C LYS A 98 -14.26 -10.49 1.60
N LEU A 99 -13.45 -9.45 1.41
CA LEU A 99 -13.82 -8.28 0.60
C LEU A 99 -14.14 -8.68 -0.84
N VAL A 100 -13.37 -9.60 -1.42
CA VAL A 100 -13.64 -10.15 -2.78
C VAL A 100 -14.90 -10.99 -2.79
N ALA A 101 -15.11 -11.88 -1.80
CA ALA A 101 -16.32 -12.69 -1.68
C ALA A 101 -17.59 -11.85 -1.53
N ASP A 102 -17.51 -10.70 -0.83
CA ASP A 102 -18.58 -9.72 -0.69
C ASP A 102 -18.82 -8.90 -1.99
N GLY A 103 -18.00 -9.10 -3.04
CA GLY A 103 -18.13 -8.49 -4.36
C GLY A 103 -17.56 -7.08 -4.48
N PHE A 104 -16.81 -6.57 -3.51
CA PHE A 104 -16.20 -5.22 -3.57
C PHE A 104 -14.84 -5.19 -4.28
N GLY A 105 -14.17 -6.32 -4.41
CA GLY A 105 -12.96 -6.50 -5.20
C GLY A 105 -13.20 -7.45 -6.37
N ILE A 106 -12.48 -7.29 -7.48
CA ILE A 106 -12.60 -8.19 -8.65
C ILE A 106 -11.91 -9.52 -8.33
N LYS A 107 -10.65 -9.47 -7.95
CA LYS A 107 -9.79 -10.61 -7.66
C LYS A 107 -8.68 -10.18 -6.69
N ARG A 108 -8.34 -11.07 -5.77
CA ARG A 108 -7.12 -10.97 -4.97
C ARG A 108 -5.98 -11.73 -5.66
N SER A 109 -4.81 -11.10 -5.76
CA SER A 109 -3.59 -11.76 -6.24
C SER A 109 -2.47 -11.61 -5.22
N ASP A 110 -1.70 -12.69 -5.00
CA ASP A 110 -0.48 -12.64 -4.19
C ASP A 110 0.60 -11.85 -4.93
N VAL A 111 1.27 -10.93 -4.23
CA VAL A 111 2.32 -10.08 -4.81
C VAL A 111 3.70 -10.44 -4.28
N MET A 112 3.81 -10.46 -2.97
CA MET A 112 5.07 -10.65 -2.25
C MET A 112 4.77 -11.03 -0.81
N TYR A 113 5.79 -11.44 -0.08
CA TYR A 113 5.69 -11.64 1.36
C TYR A 113 6.88 -11.03 2.09
N ASN A 114 6.69 -10.71 3.35
CA ASN A 114 7.71 -10.61 4.37
C ASN A 114 7.26 -11.44 5.59
N ASP A 115 7.94 -11.31 6.71
CA ASP A 115 7.53 -11.96 7.94
C ASP A 115 7.27 -10.96 9.06
N PHE A 116 6.48 -11.39 10.02
CA PHE A 116 6.44 -10.77 11.33
C PHE A 116 7.57 -11.33 12.19
N ILE A 117 8.01 -10.53 13.14
CA ILE A 117 9.00 -10.88 14.15
C ILE A 117 8.53 -10.38 15.51
N LEU A 118 8.90 -11.09 16.57
CA LEU A 118 8.76 -10.58 17.93
C LEU A 118 10.08 -9.95 18.35
N VAL A 119 10.03 -8.68 18.67
CA VAL A 119 11.20 -7.96 19.21
C VAL A 119 10.96 -7.64 20.69
N GLY A 120 12.05 -7.49 21.42
CA GLY A 120 12.02 -7.17 22.86
C GLY A 120 13.42 -6.88 23.39
N PRO A 121 13.59 -6.64 24.68
CA PRO A 121 14.89 -6.35 25.27
C PRO A 121 15.89 -7.47 24.99
N ALA A 122 17.11 -7.14 24.58
CA ALA A 122 18.15 -8.12 24.23
C ALA A 122 18.50 -9.06 25.38
N SER A 123 18.29 -8.64 26.63
CA SER A 123 18.46 -9.48 27.84
C SER A 123 17.40 -10.58 27.97
N ASP A 124 16.28 -10.46 27.23
CA ASP A 124 15.18 -11.42 27.16
C ASP A 124 14.73 -11.99 28.52
N PRO A 125 14.29 -11.16 29.46
CA PRO A 125 13.94 -11.60 30.81
C PRO A 125 12.77 -12.61 30.85
N ALA A 126 11.94 -12.68 29.80
CA ALA A 126 10.86 -13.66 29.69
C ALA A 126 11.29 -14.97 28.98
N ALA A 127 12.55 -15.06 28.55
CA ALA A 127 13.14 -16.24 27.86
C ALA A 127 12.34 -16.67 26.61
N LEU A 128 12.05 -15.71 25.73
CA LEU A 128 11.21 -15.90 24.53
C LEU A 128 12.01 -16.33 23.30
N LYS A 129 13.34 -16.12 23.31
CA LYS A 129 14.19 -16.35 22.12
C LYS A 129 13.98 -17.73 21.53
N GLY A 130 13.69 -17.77 20.22
CA GLY A 130 13.44 -19.02 19.50
C GLY A 130 12.72 -18.83 18.18
N SER A 131 12.09 -19.91 17.70
CA SER A 131 11.37 -19.95 16.42
C SER A 131 9.91 -20.45 16.57
N ASP A 132 9.32 -20.33 17.75
CA ASP A 132 7.91 -20.67 18.01
C ASP A 132 7.20 -19.49 18.66
N ILE A 133 6.42 -18.76 17.86
CA ILE A 133 5.70 -17.57 18.33
C ILE A 133 4.63 -17.91 19.36
N VAL A 134 3.96 -19.06 19.24
CA VAL A 134 2.88 -19.46 20.16
C VAL A 134 3.46 -19.81 21.54
N ALA A 135 4.55 -20.59 21.56
CA ALA A 135 5.25 -20.90 22.82
C ALA A 135 5.81 -19.63 23.48
N ALA A 136 6.36 -18.69 22.68
CA ALA A 136 6.87 -17.41 23.18
C ALA A 136 5.76 -16.56 23.81
N LEU A 137 4.61 -16.44 23.14
CA LEU A 137 3.47 -15.70 23.66
C LEU A 137 2.89 -16.34 24.93
N GLY A 138 2.85 -17.67 25.00
CA GLY A 138 2.47 -18.40 26.22
C GLY A 138 3.36 -18.06 27.40
N LYS A 139 4.69 -18.05 27.22
CA LYS A 139 5.66 -17.65 28.26
C LYS A 139 5.47 -16.18 28.64
N LEU A 140 5.27 -15.30 27.65
CA LEU A 140 5.10 -13.87 27.88
C LEU A 140 3.87 -13.59 28.75
N ALA A 141 2.74 -14.21 28.47
CA ALA A 141 1.51 -14.08 29.26
C ALA A 141 1.69 -14.55 30.70
N GLY A 142 2.50 -15.61 30.94
CA GLY A 142 2.85 -16.10 32.28
C GLY A 142 3.90 -15.25 32.99
N SER A 143 4.49 -14.27 32.31
CA SER A 143 5.54 -13.41 32.88
C SER A 143 4.96 -12.09 33.39
N ARG A 144 5.83 -11.27 34.01
CA ARG A 144 5.49 -9.87 34.39
C ARG A 144 5.96 -8.85 33.34
N ALA A 145 6.48 -9.32 32.21
CA ALA A 145 7.04 -8.47 31.19
C ALA A 145 5.94 -7.72 30.41
N SER A 146 6.25 -6.52 29.99
CA SER A 146 5.31 -5.70 29.22
C SER A 146 5.32 -6.11 27.74
N PHE A 147 4.13 -6.16 27.14
CA PHE A 147 3.91 -6.31 25.71
C PHE A 147 3.11 -5.11 25.18
N ILE A 148 3.60 -4.49 24.12
CA ILE A 148 2.92 -3.39 23.45
C ILE A 148 2.17 -3.94 22.25
N SER A 149 0.85 -3.90 22.32
CA SER A 149 -0.03 -4.12 21.18
C SER A 149 -0.32 -2.81 20.46
N ARG A 150 -0.45 -2.87 19.15
CA ARG A 150 -0.90 -1.70 18.39
C ARG A 150 -2.32 -1.29 18.77
N GLY A 151 -3.24 -2.23 18.97
CA GLY A 151 -4.64 -1.95 19.34
C GLY A 151 -5.43 -1.13 18.31
N ASP A 152 -4.94 -0.99 17.06
CA ASP A 152 -5.41 -0.06 16.03
C ASP A 152 -6.16 -0.73 14.87
N LYS A 153 -6.51 -2.00 15.02
CA LYS A 153 -7.18 -2.83 13.98
C LYS A 153 -6.39 -2.94 12.66
N SER A 154 -5.07 -2.73 12.70
CA SER A 154 -4.19 -2.95 11.54
C SER A 154 -4.00 -4.44 11.24
N GLY A 155 -3.38 -4.75 10.09
CA GLY A 155 -2.99 -6.12 9.75
C GLY A 155 -2.03 -6.75 10.76
N THR A 156 -1.09 -5.97 11.32
CA THR A 156 -0.20 -6.43 12.39
C THR A 156 -0.98 -6.75 13.65
N HIS A 157 -1.93 -5.89 14.07
CA HIS A 157 -2.80 -6.15 15.22
C HIS A 157 -3.68 -7.39 14.98
N ALA A 158 -4.27 -7.53 13.80
CA ALA A 158 -5.05 -8.73 13.47
C ALA A 158 -4.19 -10.01 13.49
N ALA A 159 -2.94 -9.96 13.01
CA ALA A 159 -2.01 -11.09 13.09
C ALA A 159 -1.64 -11.41 14.54
N GLU A 160 -1.32 -10.40 15.34
CA GLU A 160 -1.04 -10.53 16.78
C GLU A 160 -2.17 -11.29 17.51
N LEU A 161 -3.43 -10.83 17.31
CA LEU A 161 -4.59 -11.47 17.95
C LEU A 161 -4.76 -12.94 17.51
N ARG A 162 -4.45 -13.27 16.24
CA ARG A 162 -4.45 -14.66 15.77
C ARG A 162 -3.39 -15.51 16.48
N TYR A 163 -2.19 -14.95 16.74
CA TYR A 163 -1.13 -15.68 17.44
C TYR A 163 -1.46 -15.87 18.93
N TRP A 164 -2.00 -14.85 19.59
CA TRP A 164 -2.52 -14.98 20.97
C TRP A 164 -3.60 -16.06 21.06
N LYS A 165 -4.56 -16.04 20.14
CA LYS A 165 -5.60 -17.08 20.06
C LYS A 165 -5.01 -18.48 19.83
N SER A 166 -3.96 -18.59 19.02
CA SER A 166 -3.28 -19.88 18.80
C SER A 166 -2.52 -20.37 20.03
N ALA A 167 -2.25 -19.50 21.00
CA ALA A 167 -1.70 -19.82 22.31
C ALA A 167 -2.79 -20.06 23.37
N ASP A 168 -4.06 -20.15 22.97
CA ASP A 168 -5.24 -20.24 23.83
C ASP A 168 -5.34 -19.06 24.83
N ILE A 169 -4.87 -17.89 24.43
CA ILE A 169 -4.88 -16.67 25.24
C ILE A 169 -5.75 -15.61 24.56
N ASP A 170 -6.78 -15.15 25.23
CA ASP A 170 -7.49 -13.93 24.87
C ASP A 170 -6.80 -12.73 25.52
N ALA A 171 -5.75 -12.24 24.87
CA ALA A 171 -4.89 -11.22 25.45
C ALA A 171 -5.63 -9.90 25.77
N PRO A 172 -6.53 -9.37 24.89
CA PRO A 172 -7.32 -8.18 25.21
C PRO A 172 -8.28 -8.38 26.39
N ALA A 173 -8.93 -9.54 26.50
CA ALA A 173 -9.91 -9.84 27.55
C ALA A 173 -9.24 -10.29 28.85
N SER A 174 -8.21 -11.12 28.76
CA SER A 174 -7.48 -11.62 29.94
C SER A 174 -6.66 -10.54 30.63
N LYS A 175 -6.29 -9.47 29.89
CA LYS A 175 -5.52 -8.33 30.37
C LYS A 175 -4.41 -8.76 31.32
N PHE A 176 -3.60 -9.78 30.89
CA PHE A 176 -2.44 -10.08 31.73
C PHE A 176 -1.67 -8.78 31.99
N ALA A 177 -1.14 -8.63 33.19
CA ALA A 177 -0.68 -7.33 33.71
C ALA A 177 0.30 -6.59 32.78
N GLY A 178 0.94 -7.30 31.87
CA GLY A 178 1.89 -6.76 30.88
C GLY A 178 1.28 -6.32 29.55
N TYR A 179 0.04 -6.70 29.19
CA TYR A 179 -0.55 -6.36 27.89
C TYR A 179 -1.04 -4.91 27.85
N LYS A 180 -0.53 -4.13 26.90
CA LYS A 180 -0.83 -2.70 26.78
C LYS A 180 -1.13 -2.35 25.33
N GLU A 181 -2.34 -1.91 25.05
CA GLU A 181 -2.73 -1.38 23.75
C GLU A 181 -2.39 0.11 23.66
N CYS A 182 -1.64 0.53 22.64
CA CYS A 182 -1.31 1.93 22.43
C CYS A 182 -2.32 2.67 21.54
N GLY A 183 -3.16 1.97 20.77
CA GLY A 183 -4.03 2.59 19.78
C GLY A 183 -3.25 3.30 18.67
N CYS A 184 -2.05 2.84 18.33
CA CYS A 184 -1.09 3.59 17.54
C CYS A 184 -0.46 2.78 16.39
N GLY A 185 0.20 3.47 15.43
CA GLY A 185 0.92 2.84 14.33
C GLY A 185 2.19 2.11 14.78
N MET A 186 2.83 1.37 13.83
CA MET A 186 3.98 0.50 14.17
C MET A 186 5.20 1.28 14.70
N GLY A 187 5.52 2.42 14.09
CA GLY A 187 6.65 3.27 14.53
C GLY A 187 6.49 3.76 15.99
N PRO A 188 5.37 4.39 16.36
CA PRO A 188 5.05 4.72 17.75
C PRO A 188 5.07 3.52 18.69
N ALA A 189 4.52 2.35 18.30
CA ALA A 189 4.55 1.14 19.13
C ALA A 189 5.98 0.68 19.43
N LEU A 190 6.85 0.68 18.39
CA LEU A 190 8.29 0.38 18.55
C LEU A 190 9.00 1.41 19.44
N ASN A 191 8.67 2.71 19.34
CA ASN A 191 9.24 3.71 20.24
C ASN A 191 8.85 3.48 21.69
N ILE A 192 7.58 3.14 21.96
CA ILE A 192 7.13 2.80 23.31
C ILE A 192 7.87 1.56 23.81
N ALA A 193 7.95 0.50 22.99
CA ALA A 193 8.67 -0.72 23.36
C ALA A 193 10.15 -0.43 23.68
N SER A 194 10.82 0.36 22.83
CA SER A 194 12.23 0.76 23.02
C SER A 194 12.46 1.55 24.32
N SER A 195 11.55 2.46 24.65
CA SER A 195 11.69 3.30 25.85
C SER A 195 11.30 2.61 27.17
N THR A 196 10.58 1.48 27.10
CA THR A 196 10.05 0.76 28.26
C THR A 196 10.59 -0.66 28.41
N ASP A 197 11.57 -1.05 27.58
CA ASP A 197 12.10 -2.42 27.50
C ASP A 197 10.98 -3.48 27.36
N ALA A 198 9.97 -3.17 26.54
CA ALA A 198 8.82 -4.04 26.33
C ALA A 198 8.98 -4.90 25.06
N TYR A 199 8.19 -5.96 25.00
CA TYR A 199 8.06 -6.80 23.80
C TYR A 199 7.01 -6.23 22.85
N VAL A 200 7.18 -6.43 21.54
CA VAL A 200 6.23 -5.98 20.51
C VAL A 200 6.33 -6.85 19.27
N LEU A 201 5.19 -7.17 18.65
CA LEU A 201 5.14 -7.80 17.34
C LEU A 201 5.27 -6.71 16.27
N THR A 202 6.15 -6.92 15.30
CA THR A 202 6.34 -6.00 14.16
C THR A 202 6.58 -6.77 12.87
N ASP A 203 6.31 -6.16 11.71
CA ASP A 203 6.83 -6.65 10.46
C ASP A 203 8.34 -6.36 10.35
N ARG A 204 9.09 -7.26 9.70
CA ARG A 204 10.54 -7.13 9.54
C ARG A 204 10.91 -5.86 8.79
N GLY A 205 10.12 -5.44 7.80
CA GLY A 205 10.38 -4.24 7.01
C GLY A 205 10.41 -2.98 7.85
N THR A 206 9.39 -2.79 8.70
CA THR A 206 9.35 -1.67 9.64
C THR A 206 10.51 -1.75 10.64
N TRP A 207 10.80 -2.94 11.17
CA TRP A 207 11.93 -3.13 12.09
C TRP A 207 13.28 -2.75 11.47
N LEU A 208 13.57 -3.15 10.24
CA LEU A 208 14.85 -2.85 9.58
C LEU A 208 14.98 -1.35 9.29
N SER A 209 13.88 -0.68 9.00
CA SER A 209 13.85 0.77 8.79
C SER A 209 13.87 1.58 10.10
N PHE A 210 13.49 0.96 11.21
CA PHE A 210 13.41 1.62 12.51
C PHE A 210 14.79 1.87 13.11
N LYS A 211 15.08 3.16 13.43
CA LYS A 211 16.42 3.58 13.88
C LYS A 211 16.57 3.63 15.40
N ASN A 212 15.47 3.90 16.12
CA ASN A 212 15.49 4.11 17.58
C ASN A 212 15.32 2.79 18.34
N ARG A 213 16.14 1.79 18.02
CA ARG A 213 16.00 0.41 18.57
C ARG A 213 16.33 0.30 20.06
N GLY A 214 17.16 1.19 20.60
CA GLY A 214 17.63 1.09 22.00
C GLY A 214 18.23 -0.27 22.27
N ASN A 215 17.74 -0.95 23.32
CA ASN A 215 18.13 -2.30 23.71
C ASN A 215 17.30 -3.41 23.04
N LEU A 216 16.40 -3.07 22.10
CA LEU A 216 15.56 -4.09 21.45
C LEU A 216 16.38 -4.94 20.47
N ALA A 217 16.09 -6.23 20.45
CA ALA A 217 16.61 -7.21 19.51
C ALA A 217 15.48 -8.10 18.98
N ILE A 218 15.72 -8.79 17.86
CA ILE A 218 14.83 -9.84 17.37
C ILE A 218 14.96 -11.04 18.33
N LEU A 219 13.85 -11.51 18.86
CA LEU A 219 13.80 -12.65 19.77
C LEU A 219 13.11 -13.85 19.17
N VAL A 220 12.04 -13.65 18.37
CA VAL A 220 11.37 -14.76 17.67
C VAL A 220 11.25 -14.43 16.20
N GLU A 221 11.75 -15.34 15.38
CA GLU A 221 11.69 -15.29 13.91
C GLU A 221 11.69 -16.70 13.31
N GLY A 222 11.41 -16.82 12.01
CA GLY A 222 11.46 -18.09 11.27
C GLY A 222 10.31 -19.04 11.50
N ASP A 223 9.29 -18.67 12.30
CA ASP A 223 8.07 -19.44 12.45
C ASP A 223 7.21 -19.31 11.18
N LYS A 224 6.72 -20.44 10.66
CA LYS A 224 5.84 -20.45 9.48
C LYS A 224 4.53 -19.66 9.68
N ARG A 225 4.07 -19.51 10.92
CA ARG A 225 2.89 -18.72 11.28
C ARG A 225 3.11 -17.22 11.15
N LEU A 226 4.36 -16.76 11.19
CA LEU A 226 4.76 -15.37 11.06
C LEU A 226 4.78 -14.87 9.60
N PHE A 227 4.42 -15.74 8.64
CA PHE A 227 4.36 -15.40 7.22
C PHE A 227 3.33 -14.29 6.96
N ASN A 228 3.74 -13.21 6.32
CA ASN A 228 2.96 -12.02 6.06
C ASN A 228 2.82 -11.79 4.55
N GLN A 229 1.73 -12.29 3.98
CA GLN A 229 1.45 -12.25 2.55
C GLN A 229 0.77 -10.95 2.15
N TYR A 230 1.32 -10.24 1.19
CA TYR A 230 0.75 -9.05 0.57
C TYR A 230 -0.10 -9.42 -0.63
N GLY A 231 -1.25 -8.77 -0.73
CA GLY A 231 -2.17 -8.91 -1.85
C GLY A 231 -2.42 -7.59 -2.56
N VAL A 232 -2.76 -7.68 -3.85
CA VAL A 232 -3.31 -6.59 -4.64
C VAL A 232 -4.73 -6.93 -5.07
N ILE A 233 -5.65 -5.96 -4.97
CA ILE A 233 -7.07 -6.11 -5.31
C ILE A 233 -7.53 -4.87 -6.05
N VAL A 234 -8.04 -5.03 -7.27
CA VAL A 234 -8.73 -3.96 -7.99
C VAL A 234 -10.16 -3.84 -7.47
N VAL A 235 -10.59 -2.64 -7.14
CA VAL A 235 -11.94 -2.37 -6.64
C VAL A 235 -12.95 -2.63 -7.77
N ASN A 236 -14.09 -3.23 -7.43
CA ASN A 236 -15.05 -3.73 -8.40
C ASN A 236 -15.89 -2.58 -9.01
N PRO A 237 -15.76 -2.29 -10.33
CA PRO A 237 -16.53 -1.23 -10.99
C PRO A 237 -18.03 -1.51 -11.06
N ALA A 238 -18.47 -2.76 -10.90
CA ALA A 238 -19.89 -3.09 -10.84
C ALA A 238 -20.58 -2.54 -9.56
N LYS A 239 -19.80 -2.33 -8.49
CA LYS A 239 -20.25 -1.66 -7.27
C LYS A 239 -19.98 -0.16 -7.31
N HIS A 240 -18.88 0.25 -7.96
CA HIS A 240 -18.38 1.62 -7.96
C HIS A 240 -17.97 2.06 -9.38
N PRO A 241 -18.94 2.50 -10.23
CA PRO A 241 -18.68 2.82 -11.64
C PRO A 241 -17.65 3.94 -11.88
N HIS A 242 -17.35 4.76 -10.88
CA HIS A 242 -16.37 5.85 -10.95
C HIS A 242 -14.92 5.41 -10.76
N VAL A 243 -14.68 4.17 -10.30
CA VAL A 243 -13.35 3.61 -10.11
C VAL A 243 -12.61 3.50 -11.44
N LYS A 244 -11.36 3.92 -11.46
CA LYS A 244 -10.50 3.90 -12.65
C LYS A 244 -9.94 2.49 -12.91
N VAL A 245 -10.86 1.54 -13.16
CA VAL A 245 -10.56 0.10 -13.22
C VAL A 245 -9.43 -0.25 -14.18
N GLN A 246 -9.36 0.37 -15.36
CA GLN A 246 -8.32 0.08 -16.35
C GLN A 246 -6.93 0.50 -15.88
N LEU A 247 -6.82 1.66 -15.24
CA LEU A 247 -5.56 2.14 -14.68
C LEU A 247 -5.15 1.34 -13.43
N ALA A 248 -6.12 0.96 -12.59
CA ALA A 248 -5.90 0.11 -11.43
C ALA A 248 -5.47 -1.31 -11.84
N GLN A 249 -6.08 -1.85 -12.89
CA GLN A 249 -5.69 -3.15 -13.46
C GLN A 249 -4.26 -3.09 -14.04
N ALA A 250 -3.89 -1.99 -14.72
CA ALA A 250 -2.53 -1.82 -15.22
C ALA A 250 -1.49 -1.81 -14.07
N PHE A 251 -1.85 -1.26 -12.89
CA PHE A 251 -0.99 -1.37 -11.71
C PHE A 251 -0.91 -2.81 -11.20
N ALA A 252 -2.05 -3.48 -11.07
CA ALA A 252 -2.08 -4.87 -10.61
C ALA A 252 -1.27 -5.79 -11.56
N ASP A 253 -1.47 -5.66 -12.86
CA ASP A 253 -0.76 -6.46 -13.86
C ASP A 253 0.76 -6.19 -13.83
N TRP A 254 1.15 -4.91 -13.70
CA TRP A 254 2.57 -4.56 -13.64
C TRP A 254 3.23 -5.11 -12.38
N VAL A 255 2.63 -4.95 -11.20
CA VAL A 255 3.24 -5.44 -9.96
C VAL A 255 3.37 -6.97 -9.93
N LEU A 256 2.50 -7.68 -10.66
CA LEU A 256 2.55 -9.13 -10.83
C LEU A 256 3.47 -9.59 -11.98
N SER A 257 3.88 -8.69 -12.87
CA SER A 257 4.76 -9.00 -13.98
C SER A 257 6.20 -9.28 -13.55
N ALA A 258 7.02 -9.80 -14.45
CA ALA A 258 8.44 -10.02 -14.21
C ALA A 258 9.17 -8.73 -13.77
N ASP A 259 8.87 -7.58 -14.39
CA ASP A 259 9.48 -6.29 -14.07
C ASP A 259 9.07 -5.79 -12.68
N GLY A 260 7.78 -5.88 -12.34
CA GLY A 260 7.27 -5.54 -11.02
C GLY A 260 7.85 -6.43 -9.92
N GLN A 261 7.91 -7.73 -10.16
CA GLN A 261 8.48 -8.70 -9.24
C GLN A 261 10.00 -8.50 -9.06
N ALA A 262 10.73 -8.17 -10.14
CA ALA A 262 12.15 -7.79 -10.07
C ALA A 262 12.34 -6.49 -9.27
N SER A 263 11.43 -5.52 -9.43
CA SER A 263 11.45 -4.28 -8.63
C SER A 263 11.23 -4.56 -7.15
N VAL A 264 10.29 -5.44 -6.78
CA VAL A 264 10.08 -5.89 -5.40
C VAL A 264 11.35 -6.56 -4.84
N ALA A 265 11.95 -7.51 -5.58
CA ALA A 265 13.17 -8.22 -5.15
C ALA A 265 14.37 -7.27 -5.00
N GLY A 266 14.43 -6.22 -5.80
CA GLY A 266 15.50 -5.22 -5.78
C GLY A 266 15.43 -4.27 -4.58
N TYR A 267 14.31 -4.22 -3.85
CA TYR A 267 14.19 -3.35 -2.69
C TYR A 267 14.97 -3.90 -1.50
N LYS A 268 15.94 -3.13 -1.03
CA LYS A 268 16.83 -3.51 0.08
C LYS A 268 16.97 -2.36 1.07
N VAL A 269 17.05 -2.70 2.36
CA VAL A 269 17.37 -1.78 3.45
C VAL A 269 18.63 -2.28 4.15
N GLY A 270 19.65 -1.43 4.22
CA GLY A 270 20.92 -1.83 4.80
C GLY A 270 21.63 -3.00 4.07
N GLY A 271 21.29 -3.22 2.79
CA GLY A 271 21.79 -4.36 1.98
C GLY A 271 20.93 -5.62 2.07
N GLU A 272 19.98 -5.70 2.97
CA GLU A 272 19.10 -6.85 3.16
C GLU A 272 17.80 -6.71 2.36
N GLN A 273 17.38 -7.83 1.73
CA GLN A 273 16.09 -7.90 1.03
C GLN A 273 14.96 -7.96 2.04
N LEU A 274 13.96 -7.07 1.89
CA LEU A 274 12.82 -6.98 2.81
C LEU A 274 11.59 -7.73 2.34
N PHE A 275 11.34 -7.74 1.05
CA PHE A 275 10.16 -8.34 0.46
C PHE A 275 10.57 -9.38 -0.56
N PHE A 276 9.93 -10.52 -0.51
CA PHE A 276 10.20 -11.67 -1.38
C PHE A 276 9.05 -11.81 -2.37
N PRO A 277 9.28 -11.58 -3.67
CA PRO A 277 8.26 -11.71 -4.68
C PRO A 277 7.77 -13.15 -4.78
N ASN A 278 6.45 -13.33 -4.91
CA ASN A 278 5.85 -14.65 -5.06
C ASN A 278 4.53 -14.61 -5.86
N ALA A 279 4.38 -13.62 -6.73
CA ALA A 279 3.26 -13.60 -7.66
C ALA A 279 3.27 -14.89 -8.51
N LYS A 280 2.10 -15.50 -8.64
CA LYS A 280 1.89 -16.61 -9.55
C LYS A 280 1.36 -16.04 -10.86
N PRO A 281 1.92 -16.43 -12.00
CA PRO A 281 1.46 -15.99 -13.31
C PRO A 281 0.01 -16.39 -13.61
#